data_6be40e5446edfa9c68d5d1ab036cf02d
#
_entry.id   6be40e5446edfa9c68d5d1ab036cf02d
#
_cell.length_a   1.000
_cell.length_b   1.000
_cell.length_c   1.000
_cell.angle_alpha   90.00
_cell.angle_beta   90.00
_cell.angle_gamma   90.00
#
_symmetry.space_group_name_H-M   'P 1'
#
loop_
_entity.id
_entity.type
_entity.pdbx_description
1 polymer ?
#
loop_
_entity_poly.entity_id
_entity_poly.type
_entity_poly.pdbx_seq_one_letter_code
_entity_poly.pdbx_strand_id
1 'polypeptide(L)'
;MGRYSLENYEKYKTIKIRPHPLPSNENHQKNGQFQYVTCSWKELEPTRGVYRLQEIEKALLAASNPVLVLQPDIPLWVKDHPSDCFAAFIRKVGSYIDSEGRLVGVVISTLADSKEEWNAYIDSFEHQNLLADLHNDILIRYLNGRRFGLLVKCNEENWMRCCEAFAKQNLQHVWKGSPVVLHVTDDGCGPHIRREAYRWHASHANSNAGLGYNLALRRLTHPETVSSNGSLPLRFWFVNTGISTIYDDFSLWVKLVKGNIAHEFPLQAATDSWLTGDFVHNEIIQLPVMQPGEYTLSFALFFNNRTHLQLNIGAKEQGGYYEAGTVKVEVTSVDPLLNIWDSYYPEGYYPLEDPKVPE
;
A
#
# COMPACT_ATOMS: atom_id res chain seq x y z
N MET A 1 8.10 35.20 20.64
CA MET A 1 8.43 34.59 19.33
C MET A 1 9.95 34.50 19.24
N GLY A 2 10.54 33.35 19.52
CA GLY A 2 11.95 33.13 19.36
C GLY A 2 12.32 33.14 17.88
N ARG A 3 13.24 34.00 17.46
CA ARG A 3 13.85 33.93 16.14
C ARG A 3 14.75 32.69 16.12
N TYR A 4 14.36 31.69 15.37
CA TYR A 4 15.21 30.56 15.09
C TYR A 4 16.26 30.99 14.07
N SER A 5 17.53 30.91 14.48
CA SER A 5 18.65 31.17 13.59
C SER A 5 18.96 29.91 12.78
N LEU A 6 19.54 30.06 11.59
CA LEU A 6 20.12 28.97 10.78
C LEU A 6 21.08 28.10 11.59
N GLU A 7 21.71 28.65 12.66
CA GLU A 7 22.60 27.94 13.60
C GLU A 7 21.90 26.76 14.31
N ASN A 8 20.58 26.82 14.52
CA ASN A 8 19.87 25.67 15.11
C ASN A 8 19.61 24.56 14.10
N TYR A 9 19.60 24.87 12.80
CA TYR A 9 19.47 23.85 11.74
C TYR A 9 20.72 22.95 11.69
N GLU A 10 21.89 23.46 11.99
CA GLU A 10 23.16 22.70 12.05
C GLU A 10 23.15 21.65 13.18
N LYS A 11 22.28 21.77 14.17
CA LYS A 11 22.10 20.77 15.23
C LYS A 11 21.44 19.47 14.75
N TYR A 12 20.83 19.49 13.59
CA TYR A 12 20.19 18.32 13.01
C TYR A 12 21.08 17.67 11.98
N LYS A 13 21.30 16.38 12.13
CA LYS A 13 21.94 15.58 11.10
C LYS A 13 20.94 15.21 10.03
N THR A 14 21.20 15.62 8.81
CA THR A 14 20.39 15.25 7.64
C THR A 14 21.04 14.06 6.95
N ILE A 15 20.29 12.97 6.83
CA ILE A 15 20.74 11.79 6.14
C ILE A 15 20.06 11.77 4.77
N LYS A 16 20.88 11.74 3.70
CA LYS A 16 20.42 11.54 2.34
C LYS A 16 20.51 10.06 2.03
N ILE A 17 19.36 9.43 1.90
CA ILE A 17 19.28 8.08 1.39
C ILE A 17 19.06 8.21 -0.10
N ARG A 18 20.04 7.83 -0.90
CA ARG A 18 19.89 7.81 -2.36
C ARG A 18 18.97 6.67 -2.72
N PRO A 19 17.93 6.89 -3.57
CA PRO A 19 17.24 5.79 -4.18
C PRO A 19 18.28 4.93 -4.90
N HIS A 20 18.18 3.63 -4.75
CA HIS A 20 18.96 2.72 -5.58
C HIS A 20 18.70 3.09 -7.05
N PRO A 21 19.74 3.08 -7.91
CA PRO A 21 19.46 3.01 -9.32
C PRO A 21 18.48 1.85 -9.50
N LEU A 22 17.39 2.11 -10.23
CA LEU A 22 16.33 1.15 -10.46
C LEU A 22 16.96 -0.23 -10.66
N PRO A 23 16.71 -1.23 -9.80
CA PRO A 23 17.25 -2.55 -10.05
C PRO A 23 16.83 -2.92 -11.45
N SER A 24 17.76 -3.45 -12.22
CA SER A 24 17.50 -3.93 -13.58
C SER A 24 16.13 -4.61 -13.58
N ASN A 25 15.23 -4.14 -14.36
CA ASN A 25 13.78 -4.47 -14.55
C ASN A 25 13.16 -5.66 -13.78
N GLU A 26 13.97 -6.58 -13.25
CA GLU A 26 13.53 -7.83 -12.62
C GLU A 26 12.89 -7.65 -11.23
N ASN A 27 13.27 -6.68 -10.44
CA ASN A 27 12.71 -6.47 -9.09
C ASN A 27 11.49 -5.53 -9.06
N HIS A 28 11.33 -4.61 -10.02
CA HIS A 28 10.10 -3.83 -10.17
C HIS A 28 8.91 -4.68 -10.64
N GLN A 29 9.17 -5.82 -11.25
CA GLN A 29 8.16 -6.69 -11.84
C GLN A 29 7.30 -7.42 -10.81
N LYS A 30 7.80 -7.62 -9.60
CA LYS A 30 7.08 -8.41 -8.57
C LYS A 30 5.92 -7.69 -7.92
N ASN A 31 5.98 -6.37 -7.79
CA ASN A 31 4.95 -5.61 -7.07
C ASN A 31 3.72 -5.27 -7.92
N GLY A 32 3.84 -5.22 -9.23
CA GLY A 32 2.74 -4.87 -10.14
C GLY A 32 2.18 -6.03 -10.97
N GLN A 33 2.66 -7.25 -10.76
CA GLN A 33 2.12 -8.44 -11.45
C GLN A 33 1.22 -9.23 -10.49
N PHE A 34 0.03 -9.61 -10.96
CA PHE A 34 -0.92 -10.39 -10.19
C PHE A 34 -1.22 -11.74 -10.84
N GLN A 35 -1.78 -12.67 -10.06
CA GLN A 35 -2.27 -13.95 -10.52
C GLN A 35 -3.72 -14.13 -10.09
N TYR A 36 -4.56 -14.66 -11.00
CA TYR A 36 -5.91 -15.05 -10.62
C TYR A 36 -5.89 -16.32 -9.77
N VAL A 37 -6.63 -16.28 -8.68
CA VAL A 37 -7.06 -17.45 -7.93
C VAL A 37 -8.54 -17.64 -8.22
N THR A 38 -8.81 -18.54 -9.14
CA THR A 38 -10.17 -18.82 -9.60
C THR A 38 -10.71 -20.03 -8.86
N CYS A 39 -11.84 -19.84 -8.20
CA CYS A 39 -12.50 -20.84 -7.37
C CYS A 39 -13.91 -21.10 -7.86
N SER A 40 -14.18 -22.33 -8.30
CA SER A 40 -15.51 -22.73 -8.74
C SER A 40 -16.44 -23.01 -7.56
N TRP A 41 -17.63 -22.39 -7.55
CA TRP A 41 -18.66 -22.67 -6.55
C TRP A 41 -18.99 -24.17 -6.47
N LYS A 42 -19.18 -24.80 -7.62
CA LYS A 42 -19.48 -26.23 -7.73
C LYS A 42 -18.42 -27.12 -7.07
N GLU A 43 -17.14 -26.74 -7.15
CA GLU A 43 -16.05 -27.51 -6.57
C GLU A 43 -15.90 -27.26 -5.08
N LEU A 44 -16.09 -26.02 -4.65
CA LEU A 44 -15.95 -25.61 -3.26
C LEU A 44 -17.15 -25.99 -2.39
N GLU A 45 -18.37 -26.10 -2.97
CA GLU A 45 -19.58 -26.57 -2.28
C GLU A 45 -20.22 -27.71 -3.09
N PRO A 46 -19.59 -28.89 -3.19
CA PRO A 46 -20.10 -30.01 -3.99
C PRO A 46 -21.43 -30.57 -3.47
N THR A 47 -21.71 -30.40 -2.19
CA THR A 47 -22.95 -30.76 -1.50
C THR A 47 -23.38 -29.59 -0.65
N ARG A 48 -24.68 -29.32 -0.58
CA ARG A 48 -25.23 -28.18 0.16
C ARG A 48 -24.69 -28.10 1.60
N GLY A 49 -24.06 -26.98 1.94
CA GLY A 49 -23.48 -26.72 3.27
C GLY A 49 -22.14 -27.40 3.56
N VAL A 50 -21.58 -28.17 2.60
CA VAL A 50 -20.25 -28.80 2.75
C VAL A 50 -19.24 -28.04 1.94
N TYR A 51 -18.41 -27.23 2.64
CA TYR A 51 -17.46 -26.31 2.03
C TYR A 51 -16.01 -26.80 2.12
N ARG A 52 -15.24 -26.63 1.04
CA ARG A 52 -13.81 -26.94 0.93
C ARG A 52 -12.96 -25.68 0.96
N LEU A 53 -13.18 -24.80 1.95
CA LEU A 53 -12.56 -23.47 2.01
C LEU A 53 -11.03 -23.51 2.15
N GLN A 54 -10.46 -24.57 2.71
CA GLN A 54 -9.01 -24.75 2.81
C GLN A 54 -8.32 -24.82 1.43
N GLU A 55 -9.03 -25.18 0.37
CA GLU A 55 -8.49 -25.18 -0.99
C GLU A 55 -8.24 -23.76 -1.48
N ILE A 56 -9.10 -22.78 -1.09
CA ILE A 56 -8.89 -21.36 -1.38
C ILE A 56 -7.60 -20.87 -0.71
N GLU A 57 -7.43 -21.15 0.58
CA GLU A 57 -6.26 -20.73 1.34
C GLU A 57 -4.96 -21.27 0.73
N LYS A 58 -4.93 -22.55 0.35
CA LYS A 58 -3.78 -23.15 -0.34
C LYS A 58 -3.47 -22.45 -1.67
N ALA A 59 -4.51 -22.13 -2.45
CA ALA A 59 -4.34 -21.46 -3.73
C ALA A 59 -3.85 -20.00 -3.55
N LEU A 60 -4.35 -19.28 -2.54
CA LEU A 60 -3.91 -17.94 -2.20
C LEU A 60 -2.46 -17.91 -1.73
N LEU A 61 -2.03 -18.91 -0.93
CA LEU A 61 -0.65 -19.04 -0.48
C LEU A 61 0.35 -19.31 -1.61
N ALA A 62 -0.10 -19.99 -2.67
CA ALA A 62 0.73 -20.33 -3.83
C ALA A 62 0.84 -19.19 -4.85
N ALA A 63 -0.08 -18.23 -4.83
CA ALA A 63 -0.15 -17.16 -5.82
C ALA A 63 0.62 -15.90 -5.36
N SER A 64 1.25 -15.21 -6.32
CA SER A 64 1.84 -13.89 -6.10
C SER A 64 0.80 -12.81 -6.37
N ASN A 65 0.57 -11.91 -5.39
CA ASN A 65 -0.43 -10.84 -5.50
C ASN A 65 -1.80 -11.37 -6.01
N PRO A 66 -2.46 -12.26 -5.26
CA PRO A 66 -3.65 -12.93 -5.78
C PRO A 66 -4.83 -11.99 -5.98
N VAL A 67 -5.53 -12.18 -7.10
CA VAL A 67 -6.87 -11.62 -7.37
C VAL A 67 -7.86 -12.77 -7.33
N LEU A 68 -8.75 -12.75 -6.35
CA LEU A 68 -9.74 -13.83 -6.17
C LEU A 68 -10.92 -13.65 -7.13
N VAL A 69 -11.29 -14.76 -7.77
CA VAL A 69 -12.49 -14.85 -8.62
C VAL A 69 -13.33 -16.04 -8.15
N LEU A 70 -14.54 -15.77 -7.68
CA LEU A 70 -15.51 -16.82 -7.39
C LEU A 70 -16.34 -17.08 -8.66
N GLN A 71 -16.10 -18.23 -9.31
CA GLN A 71 -16.84 -18.60 -10.50
C GLN A 71 -18.24 -19.11 -10.13
N PRO A 72 -19.30 -18.55 -10.73
CA PRO A 72 -20.68 -18.90 -10.44
C PRO A 72 -21.11 -20.22 -11.10
N ASP A 73 -20.26 -21.24 -11.09
CA ASP A 73 -20.55 -22.57 -11.60
C ASP A 73 -21.56 -23.27 -10.70
N ILE A 74 -22.80 -23.46 -11.18
CA ILE A 74 -23.89 -23.94 -10.36
C ILE A 74 -23.68 -25.41 -9.95
N PRO A 75 -23.67 -25.73 -8.64
CA PRO A 75 -23.60 -27.10 -8.15
C PRO A 75 -24.86 -27.91 -8.49
N LEU A 76 -24.71 -29.23 -8.64
CA LEU A 76 -25.83 -30.12 -9.03
C LEU A 76 -26.97 -30.17 -7.99
N TRP A 77 -26.73 -29.82 -6.75
CA TRP A 77 -27.73 -29.80 -5.69
C TRP A 77 -28.63 -28.56 -5.72
N VAL A 78 -28.24 -27.49 -6.42
CA VAL A 78 -29.05 -26.28 -6.60
C VAL A 78 -30.19 -26.59 -7.60
N LYS A 79 -31.44 -26.48 -7.12
CA LYS A 79 -32.65 -26.69 -7.95
C LYS A 79 -33.36 -25.40 -8.23
N ASP A 80 -33.53 -24.58 -7.19
CA ASP A 80 -34.28 -23.34 -7.22
C ASP A 80 -33.45 -22.20 -6.63
N HIS A 81 -33.73 -20.95 -7.01
CA HIS A 81 -33.12 -19.74 -6.50
C HIS A 81 -31.57 -19.76 -6.53
N PRO A 82 -30.93 -19.99 -7.67
CA PRO A 82 -29.46 -20.11 -7.74
C PRO A 82 -28.73 -18.85 -7.29
N SER A 83 -29.32 -17.66 -7.50
CA SER A 83 -28.73 -16.38 -7.06
C SER A 83 -28.66 -16.27 -5.54
N ASP A 84 -29.73 -16.66 -4.83
CA ASP A 84 -29.75 -16.65 -3.35
C ASP A 84 -28.75 -17.64 -2.78
N CYS A 85 -28.66 -18.83 -3.40
CA CYS A 85 -27.70 -19.86 -3.01
C CYS A 85 -26.26 -19.39 -3.25
N PHE A 86 -25.98 -18.72 -4.38
CA PHE A 86 -24.67 -18.18 -4.68
C PHE A 86 -24.31 -17.04 -3.74
N ALA A 87 -25.26 -16.15 -3.42
CA ALA A 87 -25.05 -15.10 -2.42
C ALA A 87 -24.70 -15.67 -1.03
N ALA A 88 -25.35 -16.77 -0.63
CA ALA A 88 -25.01 -17.47 0.61
C ALA A 88 -23.59 -18.07 0.57
N PHE A 89 -23.19 -18.63 -0.57
CA PHE A 89 -21.82 -19.12 -0.78
C PHE A 89 -20.79 -17.99 -0.70
N ILE A 90 -21.04 -16.84 -1.36
CA ILE A 90 -20.18 -15.64 -1.29
C ILE A 90 -19.97 -15.22 0.17
N ARG A 91 -21.06 -15.11 0.96
CA ARG A 91 -20.99 -14.75 2.38
C ARG A 91 -20.17 -15.76 3.18
N LYS A 92 -20.27 -17.03 2.86
CA LYS A 92 -19.47 -18.07 3.54
C LYS A 92 -18.00 -17.96 3.22
N VAL A 93 -17.63 -17.72 1.96
CA VAL A 93 -16.24 -17.51 1.55
C VAL A 93 -15.70 -16.22 2.19
N GLY A 94 -16.43 -15.11 2.11
CA GLY A 94 -16.02 -13.84 2.67
C GLY A 94 -15.73 -13.94 4.18
N SER A 95 -16.64 -14.54 4.95
CA SER A 95 -16.43 -14.76 6.39
C SER A 95 -15.19 -15.60 6.73
N TYR A 96 -14.66 -16.35 5.78
CA TYR A 96 -13.47 -17.17 5.97
C TYR A 96 -12.17 -16.45 5.60
N ILE A 97 -12.19 -15.59 4.57
CA ILE A 97 -10.96 -15.00 4.00
C ILE A 97 -10.90 -13.46 4.09
N ASP A 98 -11.92 -12.77 4.63
CA ASP A 98 -11.93 -11.29 4.66
C ASP A 98 -10.74 -10.68 5.43
N SER A 99 -10.20 -11.39 6.41
CA SER A 99 -9.01 -10.96 7.17
C SER A 99 -7.66 -11.27 6.49
N GLU A 100 -7.67 -11.90 5.30
CA GLU A 100 -6.44 -12.22 4.58
C GLU A 100 -5.83 -10.98 3.94
N GLY A 101 -4.76 -10.44 4.52
CA GLY A 101 -4.04 -9.24 4.05
C GLY A 101 -3.16 -9.45 2.81
N ARG A 102 -3.46 -10.41 1.93
CA ARG A 102 -2.63 -10.75 0.76
C ARG A 102 -3.30 -10.53 -0.58
N LEU A 103 -4.61 -10.28 -0.56
CA LEU A 103 -5.37 -10.11 -1.78
C LEU A 103 -5.15 -8.73 -2.39
N VAL A 104 -4.85 -8.67 -3.69
CA VAL A 104 -4.96 -7.42 -4.46
C VAL A 104 -6.42 -6.98 -4.52
N GLY A 105 -7.33 -7.96 -4.64
CA GLY A 105 -8.75 -7.72 -4.58
C GLY A 105 -9.59 -8.95 -4.92
N VAL A 106 -10.90 -8.79 -4.76
CA VAL A 106 -11.92 -9.80 -5.05
C VAL A 106 -12.79 -9.30 -6.21
N VAL A 107 -12.83 -10.05 -7.30
CA VAL A 107 -13.67 -9.70 -8.46
C VAL A 107 -15.13 -9.98 -8.13
N ILE A 108 -15.99 -9.00 -8.32
CA ILE A 108 -17.45 -9.19 -8.22
C ILE A 108 -17.92 -9.94 -9.45
N SER A 109 -18.07 -11.26 -9.30
CA SER A 109 -18.61 -12.18 -10.32
C SER A 109 -20.01 -12.60 -9.91
N THR A 110 -20.96 -12.59 -10.84
CA THR A 110 -22.37 -12.81 -10.55
C THR A 110 -23.01 -13.79 -11.53
N LEU A 111 -24.10 -14.44 -11.11
CA LEU A 111 -24.95 -15.25 -11.98
C LEU A 111 -25.91 -14.38 -12.79
N ALA A 112 -26.53 -13.40 -12.12
CA ALA A 112 -27.67 -12.67 -12.67
C ALA A 112 -27.56 -11.14 -12.48
N ASP A 113 -26.41 -10.60 -12.11
CA ASP A 113 -26.22 -9.18 -11.77
C ASP A 113 -27.30 -8.65 -10.80
N SER A 114 -27.62 -9.45 -9.78
CA SER A 114 -28.63 -9.12 -8.79
C SER A 114 -28.07 -8.32 -7.63
N LYS A 115 -28.90 -7.48 -7.03
CA LYS A 115 -28.52 -6.74 -5.82
C LYS A 115 -28.17 -7.66 -4.65
N GLU A 116 -28.79 -8.82 -4.58
CA GLU A 116 -28.54 -9.82 -3.55
C GLU A 116 -27.10 -10.34 -3.62
N GLU A 117 -26.62 -10.66 -4.84
CA GLU A 117 -25.24 -11.11 -5.05
C GLU A 117 -24.24 -9.98 -4.80
N TRP A 118 -24.52 -8.74 -5.25
CA TRP A 118 -23.65 -7.60 -5.01
C TRP A 118 -23.53 -7.27 -3.51
N ASN A 119 -24.65 -7.28 -2.77
CA ASN A 119 -24.64 -7.08 -1.34
C ASN A 119 -23.88 -8.20 -0.62
N ALA A 120 -23.96 -9.44 -1.09
CA ALA A 120 -23.20 -10.53 -0.50
C ALA A 120 -21.68 -10.27 -0.57
N TYR A 121 -21.17 -9.72 -1.68
CA TYR A 121 -19.77 -9.29 -1.76
C TYR A 121 -19.48 -8.11 -0.83
N ILE A 122 -20.29 -7.06 -0.88
CA ILE A 122 -20.10 -5.83 -0.11
C ILE A 122 -20.07 -6.12 1.41
N ASP A 123 -21.01 -6.94 1.88
CA ASP A 123 -21.18 -7.21 3.31
C ASP A 123 -20.17 -8.23 3.86
N SER A 124 -19.50 -8.98 2.98
CA SER A 124 -18.66 -10.11 3.39
C SER A 124 -17.16 -9.89 3.14
N PHE A 125 -16.80 -8.87 2.39
CA PHE A 125 -15.42 -8.52 2.08
C PHE A 125 -15.14 -7.07 2.46
N GLU A 126 -15.42 -6.71 3.72
CA GLU A 126 -15.29 -5.34 4.23
C GLU A 126 -13.81 -4.86 4.24
N HIS A 127 -12.88 -5.78 4.48
CA HIS A 127 -11.44 -5.49 4.57
C HIS A 127 -10.69 -5.74 3.25
N GLN A 128 -11.40 -6.17 2.20
CA GLN A 128 -10.82 -6.46 0.89
C GLN A 128 -11.20 -5.40 -0.15
N ASN A 129 -10.35 -5.24 -1.16
CA ASN A 129 -10.66 -4.41 -2.31
C ASN A 129 -11.62 -5.18 -3.24
N LEU A 130 -12.86 -4.73 -3.36
CA LEU A 130 -13.80 -5.27 -4.35
C LEU A 130 -13.50 -4.68 -5.73
N LEU A 131 -13.39 -5.54 -6.75
CA LEU A 131 -13.08 -5.17 -8.13
C LEU A 131 -14.32 -5.32 -9.02
N ALA A 132 -14.80 -4.21 -9.55
CA ALA A 132 -15.87 -4.19 -10.55
C ALA A 132 -15.28 -4.26 -11.98
N ASP A 133 -15.88 -5.04 -12.85
CA ASP A 133 -15.54 -5.01 -14.29
C ASP A 133 -15.88 -3.62 -14.86
N LEU A 134 -14.91 -2.98 -15.53
CA LEU A 134 -15.05 -1.63 -16.09
C LEU A 134 -16.28 -1.48 -16.99
N HIS A 135 -16.69 -2.54 -17.68
CA HIS A 135 -17.80 -2.52 -18.62
C HIS A 135 -19.15 -2.91 -17.98
N ASN A 136 -19.20 -3.22 -16.68
CA ASN A 136 -20.44 -3.43 -15.97
C ASN A 136 -21.01 -2.10 -15.43
N ASP A 137 -21.61 -1.31 -16.33
CA ASP A 137 -22.18 0.01 -16.01
C ASP A 137 -23.25 -0.04 -14.90
N ILE A 138 -23.96 -1.16 -14.76
CA ILE A 138 -25.05 -1.32 -13.78
C ILE A 138 -24.42 -1.50 -12.38
N LEU A 139 -23.46 -2.39 -12.26
CA LEU A 139 -22.73 -2.62 -11.01
C LEU A 139 -22.00 -1.35 -10.56
N ILE A 140 -21.26 -0.68 -11.46
CA ILE A 140 -20.54 0.54 -11.14
C ILE A 140 -21.47 1.65 -10.62
N ARG A 141 -22.63 1.82 -11.25
CA ARG A 141 -23.67 2.75 -10.74
C ARG A 141 -24.19 2.34 -9.37
N TYR A 142 -24.34 1.05 -9.11
CA TYR A 142 -24.76 0.54 -7.80
C TYR A 142 -23.71 0.79 -6.71
N LEU A 143 -22.44 0.70 -7.05
CA LEU A 143 -21.31 0.94 -6.15
C LEU A 143 -21.00 2.43 -5.96
N ASN A 144 -21.67 3.34 -6.67
CA ASN A 144 -21.43 4.77 -6.56
C ASN A 144 -21.56 5.26 -5.10
N GLY A 145 -20.56 6.02 -4.63
CA GLY A 145 -20.46 6.46 -3.23
C GLY A 145 -19.86 5.43 -2.27
N ARG A 146 -19.46 4.26 -2.74
CA ARG A 146 -18.72 3.23 -1.98
C ARG A 146 -17.28 3.14 -2.47
N ARG A 147 -16.41 2.56 -1.65
CA ARG A 147 -15.03 2.21 -2.04
C ARG A 147 -15.06 0.93 -2.89
N PHE A 148 -14.55 1.00 -4.11
CA PHE A 148 -14.35 -0.16 -4.98
C PHE A 148 -13.20 0.10 -5.95
N GLY A 149 -12.55 -0.97 -6.40
CA GLY A 149 -11.55 -0.94 -7.46
C GLY A 149 -12.11 -1.38 -8.81
N LEU A 150 -11.26 -1.39 -9.80
CA LEU A 150 -11.64 -1.74 -11.17
C LEU A 150 -10.83 -2.93 -11.69
N LEU A 151 -11.51 -3.83 -12.38
CA LEU A 151 -10.90 -4.81 -13.27
C LEU A 151 -11.09 -4.32 -14.71
N VAL A 152 -9.97 -3.98 -15.36
CA VAL A 152 -9.94 -3.46 -16.73
C VAL A 152 -9.43 -4.55 -17.66
N LYS A 153 -10.30 -5.17 -18.45
CA LYS A 153 -9.95 -6.13 -19.49
C LYS A 153 -9.65 -5.39 -20.78
N CYS A 154 -8.37 -5.35 -21.18
CA CYS A 154 -7.90 -4.49 -22.23
C CYS A 154 -6.94 -5.21 -23.18
N ASN A 155 -6.98 -4.83 -24.46
CA ASN A 155 -6.03 -5.20 -25.51
C ASN A 155 -5.83 -4.03 -26.50
N GLU A 156 -4.93 -4.18 -27.47
CA GLU A 156 -4.63 -3.13 -28.44
C GLU A 156 -5.81 -2.79 -29.37
N GLU A 157 -6.85 -3.63 -29.42
CA GLU A 157 -8.05 -3.38 -30.23
C GLU A 157 -9.14 -2.62 -29.46
N ASN A 158 -9.25 -2.84 -28.14
CA ASN A 158 -10.35 -2.31 -27.33
C ASN A 158 -9.95 -1.19 -26.35
N TRP A 159 -8.70 -0.78 -26.28
CA TRP A 159 -8.22 0.23 -25.31
C TRP A 159 -9.00 1.55 -25.39
N MET A 160 -9.43 1.99 -26.59
CA MET A 160 -10.23 3.21 -26.71
C MET A 160 -11.59 3.08 -26.03
N ARG A 161 -12.24 1.91 -26.13
CA ARG A 161 -13.51 1.64 -25.42
C ARG A 161 -13.32 1.68 -23.90
N CYS A 162 -12.17 1.21 -23.41
CA CYS A 162 -11.84 1.34 -21.99
C CYS A 162 -11.70 2.81 -21.61
N CYS A 163 -11.01 3.65 -22.41
CA CYS A 163 -10.92 5.10 -22.17
C CYS A 163 -12.29 5.77 -22.14
N GLU A 164 -13.17 5.42 -23.07
CA GLU A 164 -14.54 5.93 -23.12
C GLU A 164 -15.35 5.55 -21.89
N ALA A 165 -15.21 4.30 -21.42
CA ALA A 165 -15.87 3.82 -20.21
C ALA A 165 -15.41 4.56 -18.96
N PHE A 166 -14.09 4.77 -18.79
CA PHE A 166 -13.54 5.60 -17.72
C PHE A 166 -14.09 7.02 -17.73
N ALA A 167 -14.14 7.66 -18.91
CA ALA A 167 -14.64 9.03 -19.06
C ALA A 167 -16.15 9.11 -18.79
N LYS A 168 -16.94 8.22 -19.39
CA LYS A 168 -18.41 8.18 -19.26
C LYS A 168 -18.87 8.02 -17.82
N GLN A 169 -18.14 7.23 -17.03
CA GLN A 169 -18.50 6.90 -15.65
C GLN A 169 -17.72 7.72 -14.61
N ASN A 170 -16.88 8.66 -15.04
CA ASN A 170 -16.06 9.53 -14.18
C ASN A 170 -15.19 8.75 -13.18
N LEU A 171 -14.48 7.72 -13.67
CA LEU A 171 -13.71 6.78 -12.85
C LEU A 171 -12.23 7.16 -12.66
N GLN A 172 -11.79 8.34 -13.15
CA GLN A 172 -10.38 8.78 -13.13
C GLN A 172 -9.78 8.90 -11.73
N HIS A 173 -10.61 8.91 -10.69
CA HIS A 173 -10.18 9.09 -9.30
C HIS A 173 -10.24 7.81 -8.46
N VAL A 174 -10.74 6.69 -9.03
CA VAL A 174 -10.90 5.41 -8.29
C VAL A 174 -9.57 4.95 -7.70
N TRP A 175 -8.47 5.07 -8.45
CA TRP A 175 -7.14 4.66 -8.04
C TRP A 175 -6.64 5.31 -6.73
N LYS A 176 -7.23 6.44 -6.30
CA LYS A 176 -6.81 7.11 -5.05
C LYS A 176 -7.22 6.33 -3.79
N GLY A 177 -8.27 5.54 -3.89
CA GLY A 177 -8.79 4.78 -2.76
C GLY A 177 -8.83 3.27 -2.98
N SER A 178 -8.73 2.79 -4.23
CA SER A 178 -8.85 1.37 -4.54
C SER A 178 -8.06 1.00 -5.81
N PRO A 179 -7.60 -0.25 -5.94
CA PRO A 179 -6.75 -0.66 -7.05
C PRO A 179 -7.48 -0.64 -8.40
N VAL A 180 -6.74 -0.24 -9.43
CA VAL A 180 -7.09 -0.47 -10.82
C VAL A 180 -6.23 -1.63 -11.32
N VAL A 181 -6.85 -2.76 -11.58
CA VAL A 181 -6.21 -4.01 -11.98
C VAL A 181 -6.41 -4.21 -13.47
N LEU A 182 -5.32 -4.35 -14.21
CA LEU A 182 -5.34 -4.47 -15.66
C LEU A 182 -5.17 -5.93 -16.09
N HIS A 183 -6.18 -6.50 -16.72
CA HIS A 183 -6.11 -7.79 -17.39
C HIS A 183 -5.83 -7.57 -18.88
N VAL A 184 -4.59 -7.77 -19.29
CA VAL A 184 -4.18 -7.73 -20.69
C VAL A 184 -4.51 -9.07 -21.33
N THR A 185 -5.30 -9.06 -22.42
CA THR A 185 -5.74 -10.29 -23.10
C THR A 185 -4.82 -10.73 -24.24
N ASP A 186 -3.87 -9.88 -24.64
CA ASP A 186 -2.86 -10.18 -25.64
C ASP A 186 -1.55 -10.67 -25.00
N ASP A 187 -0.59 -11.10 -25.83
CA ASP A 187 0.73 -11.58 -25.39
C ASP A 187 1.65 -10.47 -24.85
N GLY A 188 1.09 -9.48 -24.18
CA GLY A 188 1.84 -8.42 -23.52
C GLY A 188 1.16 -7.06 -23.55
N CYS A 189 1.72 -6.15 -22.77
CA CYS A 189 1.21 -4.79 -22.68
C CYS A 189 1.79 -3.94 -23.82
N GLY A 190 1.01 -3.77 -24.88
CA GLY A 190 1.37 -2.91 -26.01
C GLY A 190 1.51 -1.42 -25.63
N PRO A 191 2.02 -0.57 -26.55
CA PRO A 191 2.35 0.82 -26.22
C PRO A 191 1.15 1.68 -25.83
N HIS A 192 -0.03 1.45 -26.44
CA HIS A 192 -1.25 2.18 -26.09
C HIS A 192 -1.76 1.77 -24.72
N ILE A 193 -1.85 0.47 -24.45
CA ILE A 193 -2.27 -0.06 -23.16
C ILE A 193 -1.33 0.44 -22.05
N ARG A 194 -0.03 0.40 -22.26
CA ARG A 194 0.96 0.88 -21.28
C ARG A 194 0.75 2.35 -20.96
N ARG A 195 0.55 3.20 -21.98
CA ARG A 195 0.29 4.63 -21.80
C ARG A 195 -0.99 4.86 -20.99
N GLU A 196 -2.07 4.16 -21.32
CA GLU A 196 -3.34 4.31 -20.63
C GLU A 196 -3.29 3.71 -19.22
N ALA A 197 -2.58 2.61 -19.00
CA ALA A 197 -2.33 2.06 -17.65
C ALA A 197 -1.69 3.10 -16.72
N TYR A 198 -0.74 3.90 -17.22
CA TYR A 198 -0.16 5.04 -16.48
C TYR A 198 -1.20 6.11 -16.17
N ARG A 199 -2.07 6.46 -17.12
CA ARG A 199 -3.13 7.47 -16.93
C ARG A 199 -4.22 7.01 -15.98
N TRP A 200 -4.50 5.69 -15.95
CA TRP A 200 -5.46 5.08 -15.03
C TRP A 200 -4.85 4.78 -13.67
N HIS A 201 -3.56 5.02 -13.49
CA HIS A 201 -2.81 4.63 -12.30
C HIS A 201 -2.99 3.15 -11.95
N ALA A 202 -2.93 2.29 -12.97
CA ALA A 202 -3.10 0.86 -12.78
C ALA A 202 -2.03 0.31 -11.83
N SER A 203 -2.48 -0.37 -10.78
CA SER A 203 -1.58 -0.89 -9.75
C SER A 203 -0.99 -2.24 -10.11
N HIS A 204 -1.78 -3.08 -10.78
CA HIS A 204 -1.39 -4.45 -11.11
C HIS A 204 -1.82 -4.80 -12.53
N ALA A 205 -1.04 -5.70 -13.16
CA ALA A 205 -1.40 -6.35 -14.42
C ALA A 205 -1.10 -7.85 -14.36
N ASN A 206 -1.78 -8.66 -15.19
CA ASN A 206 -1.46 -10.07 -15.37
C ASN A 206 -0.19 -10.30 -16.24
N SER A 207 0.40 -9.24 -16.74
CA SER A 207 1.63 -9.25 -17.54
C SER A 207 2.66 -8.29 -16.97
N ASN A 208 3.91 -8.41 -17.42
CA ASN A 208 4.99 -7.52 -17.03
C ASN A 208 4.83 -6.13 -17.65
N ALA A 209 4.15 -5.23 -16.95
CA ALA A 209 3.88 -3.87 -17.41
C ALA A 209 4.66 -2.78 -16.66
N GLY A 210 5.45 -3.13 -15.63
CA GLY A 210 6.18 -2.16 -14.80
C GLY A 210 5.25 -1.24 -14.00
N LEU A 211 4.12 -1.79 -13.50
CA LEU A 211 3.12 -1.09 -12.72
C LEU A 211 3.41 -1.16 -11.22
N GLY A 212 2.60 -0.45 -10.43
CA GLY A 212 2.69 -0.49 -8.98
C GLY A 212 3.29 0.79 -8.38
N TYR A 213 3.55 0.72 -7.09
CA TYR A 213 4.24 1.79 -6.35
C TYR A 213 5.76 1.57 -6.36
N ASN A 214 6.50 2.65 -6.16
CA ASN A 214 7.95 2.63 -5.99
C ASN A 214 8.33 3.67 -4.93
N LEU A 215 8.31 3.23 -3.67
CA LEU A 215 8.50 4.10 -2.52
C LEU A 215 9.98 4.17 -2.12
N ALA A 216 10.47 5.38 -1.95
CA ALA A 216 11.83 5.65 -1.48
C ALA A 216 11.81 6.73 -0.40
N LEU A 217 12.79 6.73 0.50
CA LEU A 217 13.07 7.83 1.41
C LEU A 217 14.15 8.72 0.79
N ARG A 218 13.81 9.97 0.49
CA ARG A 218 14.78 10.96 -0.02
C ARG A 218 15.65 11.50 1.08
N ARG A 219 15.07 11.74 2.27
CA ARG A 219 15.76 12.34 3.38
C ARG A 219 15.11 11.96 4.71
N LEU A 220 15.94 11.68 5.71
CA LEU A 220 15.59 11.69 7.12
C LEU A 220 16.42 12.77 7.83
N THR A 221 15.76 13.70 8.49
CA THR A 221 16.40 14.72 9.33
C THR A 221 16.13 14.38 10.79
N HIS A 222 17.20 14.36 11.58
CA HIS A 222 17.14 14.10 13.01
C HIS A 222 18.28 14.83 13.75
N PRO A 223 18.15 15.11 15.06
CA PRO A 223 19.22 15.72 15.85
C PRO A 223 20.38 14.74 16.06
N GLU A 224 21.60 15.24 16.15
CA GLU A 224 22.78 14.43 16.48
C GLU A 224 22.77 13.98 17.94
N THR A 225 22.21 14.81 18.83
CA THR A 225 22.19 14.57 20.29
C THR A 225 20.79 14.84 20.83
N VAL A 226 20.33 13.96 21.70
CA VAL A 226 19.04 14.06 22.39
C VAL A 226 19.22 13.87 23.88
N SER A 227 18.29 14.38 24.67
CA SER A 227 18.24 14.15 26.12
C SER A 227 17.64 12.78 26.44
N SER A 228 18.20 12.07 27.41
CA SER A 228 17.52 10.92 28.01
C SER A 228 16.20 11.40 28.61
N ASN A 229 15.10 10.68 28.37
CA ASN A 229 13.74 11.11 28.72
C ASN A 229 13.31 12.44 28.06
N GLY A 230 13.93 12.81 26.93
CA GLY A 230 13.64 14.03 26.20
C GLY A 230 12.95 13.76 24.86
N SER A 231 13.04 14.75 23.97
CA SER A 231 12.38 14.74 22.68
C SER A 231 13.33 14.32 21.56
N LEU A 232 12.84 13.47 20.64
CA LEU A 232 13.51 13.14 19.39
C LEU A 232 12.65 13.61 18.22
N PRO A 233 12.84 14.81 17.69
CA PRO A 233 12.17 15.29 16.52
C PRO A 233 12.72 14.61 15.26
N LEU A 234 11.82 14.13 14.42
CA LEU A 234 12.13 13.45 13.17
C LEU A 234 11.37 14.07 12.02
N ARG A 235 12.03 14.18 10.86
CA ARG A 235 11.39 14.57 9.61
C ARG A 235 11.76 13.59 8.52
N PHE A 236 10.76 12.92 7.98
CA PHE A 236 10.89 12.01 6.85
C PHE A 236 10.39 12.70 5.58
N TRP A 237 11.15 12.57 4.51
CA TRP A 237 10.74 12.97 3.17
C TRP A 237 10.76 11.74 2.27
N PHE A 238 9.60 11.15 2.09
CA PHE A 238 9.41 10.03 1.18
C PHE A 238 8.99 10.49 -0.21
N VAL A 239 9.19 9.64 -1.20
CA VAL A 239 8.67 9.80 -2.55
C VAL A 239 8.17 8.47 -3.08
N ASN A 240 6.97 8.48 -3.67
CA ASN A 240 6.48 7.38 -4.48
C ASN A 240 6.61 7.77 -5.95
N THR A 241 7.63 7.21 -6.62
CA THR A 241 7.88 7.42 -8.05
C THR A 241 7.14 6.42 -8.93
N GLY A 242 6.39 5.50 -8.33
CA GLY A 242 5.48 4.60 -9.02
C GLY A 242 4.23 5.31 -9.54
N ILE A 243 3.38 4.57 -10.23
CA ILE A 243 2.15 5.10 -10.83
C ILE A 243 0.90 4.88 -10.00
N SER A 244 0.97 4.00 -8.99
CA SER A 244 -0.13 3.73 -8.08
C SER A 244 0.25 4.00 -6.63
N THR A 245 -0.74 4.02 -5.75
CA THR A 245 -0.55 4.06 -4.30
C THR A 245 -0.45 2.64 -3.71
N ILE A 246 -0.24 2.57 -2.41
CA ILE A 246 -0.31 1.36 -1.60
C ILE A 246 -1.72 1.30 -1.02
N TYR A 247 -2.44 0.21 -1.21
CA TYR A 247 -3.84 0.07 -0.79
C TYR A 247 -4.02 -0.68 0.53
N ASP A 248 -2.97 -1.37 0.97
CA ASP A 248 -2.95 -2.03 2.27
C ASP A 248 -2.48 -1.06 3.35
N ASP A 249 -3.05 -1.18 4.53
CA ASP A 249 -2.66 -0.36 5.68
C ASP A 249 -1.24 -0.72 6.13
N PHE A 250 -0.45 0.31 6.33
CA PHE A 250 0.91 0.19 6.84
C PHE A 250 1.23 1.31 7.83
N SER A 251 2.25 1.11 8.64
CA SER A 251 2.70 2.04 9.68
C SER A 251 4.19 2.28 9.60
N LEU A 252 4.60 3.51 9.95
CA LEU A 252 5.99 3.91 10.05
C LEU A 252 6.49 3.65 11.48
N TRP A 253 7.66 3.05 11.58
CA TRP A 253 8.31 2.70 12.84
C TRP A 253 9.72 3.25 12.90
N VAL A 254 10.14 3.62 14.09
CA VAL A 254 11.53 4.00 14.40
C VAL A 254 12.08 3.07 15.45
N LYS A 255 13.36 2.75 15.34
CA LYS A 255 14.09 1.91 16.27
C LYS A 255 15.43 2.52 16.63
N LEU A 256 15.72 2.57 17.93
CA LEU A 256 17.00 2.96 18.48
C LEU A 256 17.67 1.74 19.13
N VAL A 257 18.90 1.43 18.74
CA VAL A 257 19.62 0.24 19.21
C VAL A 257 21.00 0.61 19.75
N LYS A 258 21.32 0.10 20.96
CA LYS A 258 22.64 0.18 21.59
C LYS A 258 23.00 -1.18 22.18
N GLY A 259 23.90 -1.93 21.52
CA GLY A 259 24.21 -3.31 21.93
C GLY A 259 22.97 -4.20 21.92
N ASN A 260 22.60 -4.74 23.09
CA ASN A 260 21.41 -5.59 23.23
C ASN A 260 20.14 -4.83 23.65
N ILE A 261 20.22 -3.50 23.77
CA ILE A 261 19.09 -2.65 24.15
C ILE A 261 18.45 -2.12 22.87
N ALA A 262 17.16 -2.31 22.72
CA ALA A 262 16.38 -1.79 21.61
C ALA A 262 15.10 -1.10 22.11
N HIS A 263 14.80 0.06 21.53
CA HIS A 263 13.57 0.80 21.74
C HIS A 263 12.89 1.00 20.40
N GLU A 264 11.63 0.60 20.30
CA GLU A 264 10.82 0.72 19.07
C GLU A 264 9.65 1.67 19.31
N PHE A 265 9.40 2.54 18.34
CA PHE A 265 8.37 3.58 18.40
C PHE A 265 7.51 3.54 17.15
N PRO A 266 6.20 3.27 17.27
CA PRO A 266 5.27 3.49 16.18
C PRO A 266 5.05 4.98 15.99
N LEU A 267 5.01 5.46 14.75
CA LEU A 267 4.75 6.85 14.40
C LEU A 267 3.31 7.05 13.92
N GLN A 268 2.77 8.26 14.13
CA GLN A 268 1.42 8.66 13.75
C GLN A 268 1.37 9.20 12.31
N ALA A 269 1.98 8.49 11.37
CA ALA A 269 2.00 8.90 9.97
C ALA A 269 0.63 8.61 9.31
N ALA A 270 0.06 9.63 8.63
CA ALA A 270 -1.17 9.48 7.85
C ALA A 270 -0.89 8.78 6.51
N THR A 271 -0.52 7.50 6.59
CA THR A 271 -0.06 6.69 5.44
C THR A 271 -1.13 6.46 4.38
N ASP A 272 -2.40 6.55 4.74
CA ASP A 272 -3.56 6.52 3.85
C ASP A 272 -3.60 7.67 2.83
N SER A 273 -2.93 8.78 3.15
CA SER A 273 -2.80 9.93 2.25
C SER A 273 -1.61 9.85 1.28
N TRP A 274 -0.77 8.81 1.40
CA TRP A 274 0.44 8.67 0.58
C TRP A 274 0.12 8.12 -0.81
N LEU A 275 -0.21 9.02 -1.72
CA LEU A 275 -0.51 8.70 -3.13
C LEU A 275 0.80 8.54 -3.95
N THR A 276 0.84 9.11 -5.15
CA THR A 276 2.06 9.26 -5.95
C THR A 276 2.70 10.64 -5.71
N GLY A 277 4.01 10.75 -5.78
CA GLY A 277 4.74 11.99 -5.53
C GLY A 277 5.41 12.04 -4.15
N ASP A 278 5.61 13.23 -3.65
CA ASP A 278 6.36 13.48 -2.42
C ASP A 278 5.45 13.61 -1.20
N PHE A 279 5.87 13.03 -0.06
CA PHE A 279 5.23 13.24 1.23
C PHE A 279 6.23 13.53 2.32
N VAL A 280 5.85 14.40 3.24
CA VAL A 280 6.65 14.73 4.40
C VAL A 280 5.87 14.37 5.65
N HIS A 281 6.54 13.63 6.55
CA HIS A 281 6.04 13.36 7.88
C HIS A 281 6.98 13.93 8.92
N ASN A 282 6.43 14.73 9.84
CA ASN A 282 7.12 15.32 10.97
C ASN A 282 6.53 14.77 12.26
N GLU A 283 7.37 14.30 13.16
CA GLU A 283 6.89 13.82 14.47
C GLU A 283 7.97 13.99 15.54
N ILE A 284 7.53 14.24 16.77
CA ILE A 284 8.40 14.30 17.94
C ILE A 284 8.12 13.08 18.80
N ILE A 285 9.11 12.19 18.89
CA ILE A 285 9.04 11.04 19.79
C ILE A 285 9.44 11.47 21.19
N GLN A 286 8.62 11.15 22.20
CA GLN A 286 9.01 11.26 23.59
C GLN A 286 9.81 10.02 23.97
N LEU A 287 11.09 10.20 24.24
CA LEU A 287 11.98 9.10 24.60
C LEU A 287 11.72 8.66 26.06
N PRO A 288 11.79 7.37 26.38
CA PRO A 288 11.85 6.92 27.75
C PRO A 288 13.19 7.31 28.40
N VAL A 289 13.34 7.01 29.69
CA VAL A 289 14.65 7.08 30.33
C VAL A 289 15.58 6.08 29.65
N MET A 290 16.62 6.58 29.01
CA MET A 290 17.58 5.79 28.24
C MET A 290 18.99 5.89 28.83
N GLN A 291 19.78 4.85 28.67
CA GLN A 291 21.20 4.88 29.04
C GLN A 291 21.96 5.84 28.12
N PRO A 292 22.84 6.71 28.64
CA PRO A 292 23.67 7.57 27.81
C PRO A 292 24.56 6.77 26.85
N GLY A 293 24.79 7.31 25.67
CA GLY A 293 25.67 6.74 24.65
C GLY A 293 25.10 6.86 23.26
N GLU A 294 25.80 6.27 22.31
CA GLU A 294 25.41 6.28 20.89
C GLU A 294 24.46 5.14 20.57
N TYR A 295 23.36 5.47 19.90
CA TYR A 295 22.34 4.52 19.41
C TYR A 295 22.28 4.56 17.90
N THR A 296 22.21 3.39 17.28
CA THR A 296 21.87 3.28 15.86
C THR A 296 20.39 3.63 15.68
N LEU A 297 20.12 4.61 14.83
CA LEU A 297 18.78 5.00 14.41
C LEU A 297 18.41 4.23 13.14
N SER A 298 17.29 3.53 13.19
CA SER A 298 16.73 2.81 12.05
C SER A 298 15.24 3.09 11.93
N PHE A 299 14.68 2.91 10.75
CA PHE A 299 13.25 3.06 10.49
C PHE A 299 12.73 1.92 9.62
N ALA A 300 11.43 1.66 9.68
CA ALA A 300 10.77 0.64 8.91
C ALA A 300 9.34 1.06 8.54
N LEU A 301 8.82 0.49 7.48
CA LEU A 301 7.40 0.49 7.16
C LEU A 301 6.90 -0.95 7.24
N PHE A 302 5.86 -1.18 8.02
CA PHE A 302 5.27 -2.51 8.19
C PHE A 302 3.79 -2.48 7.85
N PHE A 303 3.34 -3.49 7.11
CA PHE A 303 1.92 -3.79 7.00
C PHE A 303 1.35 -4.26 8.34
N ASN A 304 0.03 -4.27 8.50
CA ASN A 304 -0.63 -4.67 9.75
C ASN A 304 -0.25 -6.07 10.23
N ASN A 305 0.06 -6.98 9.31
CA ASN A 305 0.56 -8.34 9.61
C ASN A 305 2.06 -8.40 9.97
N ARG A 306 2.71 -7.24 10.18
CA ARG A 306 4.16 -7.10 10.42
C ARG A 306 5.05 -7.55 9.26
N THR A 307 4.49 -7.78 8.08
CA THR A 307 5.30 -7.94 6.87
C THR A 307 5.96 -6.62 6.50
N HIS A 308 7.23 -6.65 6.18
CA HIS A 308 8.02 -5.48 5.82
C HIS A 308 7.62 -4.94 4.44
N LEU A 309 7.33 -3.64 4.37
CA LEU A 309 7.15 -2.91 3.12
C LEU A 309 8.53 -2.48 2.60
N GLN A 310 8.92 -3.04 1.47
CA GLN A 310 10.22 -2.76 0.86
C GLN A 310 10.30 -1.35 0.28
N LEU A 311 11.41 -0.66 0.61
CA LEU A 311 11.77 0.63 0.04
C LEU A 311 12.85 0.49 -1.02
N ASN A 312 12.77 1.30 -2.06
CA ASN A 312 13.81 1.41 -3.08
C ASN A 312 14.90 2.40 -2.63
N ILE A 313 15.73 1.97 -1.67
CA ILE A 313 16.82 2.77 -1.09
C ILE A 313 18.07 1.93 -0.86
N GLY A 314 19.24 2.59 -0.86
CA GLY A 314 20.56 1.96 -0.65
C GLY A 314 20.98 1.79 0.81
N ALA A 315 20.08 1.94 1.78
CA ALA A 315 20.40 1.76 3.18
C ALA A 315 20.53 0.29 3.54
N LYS A 316 21.40 -0.01 4.52
CA LYS A 316 21.51 -1.35 5.09
C LYS A 316 20.21 -1.72 5.78
N GLU A 317 19.68 -2.88 5.45
CA GLU A 317 18.45 -3.41 6.03
C GLU A 317 18.75 -4.60 6.95
N GLN A 318 18.09 -4.63 8.11
CA GLN A 318 18.17 -5.74 9.05
C GLN A 318 16.81 -5.93 9.73
N GLY A 319 16.17 -7.08 9.50
CA GLY A 319 14.87 -7.42 10.10
C GLY A 319 13.75 -6.43 9.73
N GLY A 320 13.77 -5.94 8.49
CA GLY A 320 12.82 -4.96 7.97
C GLY A 320 13.13 -3.51 8.31
N TYR A 321 14.14 -3.24 9.13
CA TYR A 321 14.56 -1.89 9.48
C TYR A 321 15.75 -1.43 8.62
N TYR A 322 15.64 -0.22 8.09
CA TYR A 322 16.69 0.46 7.34
C TYR A 322 17.52 1.33 8.27
N GLU A 323 18.84 1.13 8.30
CA GLU A 323 19.75 1.93 9.09
C GLU A 323 19.86 3.34 8.52
N ALA A 324 19.57 4.35 9.35
CA ALA A 324 19.54 5.75 8.97
C ALA A 324 20.69 6.59 9.56
N GLY A 325 21.40 6.08 10.53
CA GLY A 325 22.53 6.75 11.18
C GLY A 325 22.58 6.52 12.67
N THR A 326 23.14 7.50 13.40
CA THR A 326 23.30 7.41 14.86
C THR A 326 22.78 8.64 15.57
N VAL A 327 22.29 8.45 16.79
CA VAL A 327 21.85 9.51 17.70
C VAL A 327 22.54 9.31 19.05
N LYS A 328 23.17 10.36 19.58
CA LYS A 328 23.79 10.33 20.90
C LYS A 328 22.76 10.71 21.97
N VAL A 329 22.56 9.84 22.96
CA VAL A 329 21.72 10.13 24.11
C VAL A 329 22.60 10.64 25.26
N GLU A 330 22.24 11.78 25.84
CA GLU A 330 22.91 12.40 26.97
C GLU A 330 21.94 12.64 28.14
N VAL A 331 22.45 12.74 29.35
CA VAL A 331 21.63 13.14 30.51
C VAL A 331 21.73 14.65 30.66
N THR A 332 20.66 15.36 30.44
CA THR A 332 20.55 16.81 30.59
C THR A 332 19.43 17.16 31.55
N SER A 333 19.56 18.29 32.26
CA SER A 333 18.52 18.75 33.18
C SER A 333 17.31 19.36 32.50
N VAL A 334 17.49 19.83 31.26
CA VAL A 334 16.41 20.42 30.43
C VAL A 334 16.56 19.84 29.02
N ASP A 335 15.45 19.47 28.41
CA ASP A 335 15.44 19.03 27.03
C ASP A 335 15.61 20.24 26.09
N PRO A 336 16.72 20.36 25.34
CA PRO A 336 16.94 21.50 24.46
C PRO A 336 16.09 21.45 23.17
N LEU A 337 15.45 20.33 22.92
CA LEU A 337 14.70 20.08 21.68
C LEU A 337 13.18 20.17 21.87
N LEU A 338 12.71 20.41 23.11
CA LEU A 338 11.30 20.58 23.38
C LEU A 338 10.72 21.74 22.55
N ASN A 339 9.68 21.45 21.78
CA ASN A 339 8.97 22.41 20.92
C ASN A 339 9.82 23.07 19.80
N ILE A 340 11.03 22.59 19.56
CA ILE A 340 11.89 23.20 18.52
C ILE A 340 11.31 22.99 17.13
N TRP A 341 10.62 21.87 16.93
CA TRP A 341 10.10 21.47 15.62
C TRP A 341 8.96 22.34 15.12
N ASP A 342 8.02 22.68 16.00
CA ASP A 342 6.85 23.52 15.66
C ASP A 342 7.24 24.92 15.16
N SER A 343 8.42 25.38 15.56
CA SER A 343 8.90 26.71 15.21
C SER A 343 9.78 26.72 13.97
N TYR A 344 10.33 25.57 13.58
CA TYR A 344 11.34 25.45 12.52
C TYR A 344 10.74 25.23 11.14
N TYR A 345 9.62 24.51 11.08
CA TYR A 345 8.95 24.16 9.83
C TYR A 345 7.47 24.48 9.92
N PRO A 346 7.10 25.76 9.76
CA PRO A 346 5.69 26.10 9.61
C PRO A 346 5.10 25.29 8.45
N GLU A 347 3.83 24.96 8.54
CA GLU A 347 3.11 24.23 7.48
C GLU A 347 3.45 24.79 6.09
N GLY A 348 3.91 23.91 5.18
CA GLY A 348 4.26 24.28 3.81
C GLY A 348 5.69 24.75 3.56
N TYR A 349 6.53 24.90 4.59
CA TYR A 349 7.94 25.23 4.37
C TYR A 349 8.76 23.95 4.11
N TYR A 350 9.09 23.74 2.86
CA TYR A 350 10.11 22.76 2.46
C TYR A 350 11.43 23.50 2.34
N PRO A 351 12.51 23.11 3.05
CA PRO A 351 13.82 23.63 2.72
C PRO A 351 14.09 23.19 1.28
N LEU A 352 13.98 24.14 0.36
CA LEU A 352 14.40 23.97 -1.01
C LEU A 352 15.83 23.49 -0.98
N GLU A 353 16.08 22.37 -1.65
CA GLU A 353 17.32 21.73 -2.01
C GLU A 353 18.55 22.17 -1.18
N ASP A 354 19.18 21.23 -0.53
CA ASP A 354 20.52 21.46 0.02
C ASP A 354 21.48 21.73 -1.15
N PRO A 355 22.01 22.94 -1.28
CA PRO A 355 22.87 23.32 -2.42
C PRO A 355 24.21 22.58 -2.45
N LYS A 356 24.46 21.69 -1.51
CA LYS A 356 25.71 20.92 -1.37
C LYS A 356 25.60 19.46 -1.80
N VAL A 357 24.61 19.09 -2.63
CA VAL A 357 24.62 17.75 -3.22
C VAL A 357 25.57 17.79 -4.40
N PRO A 358 26.72 17.10 -4.36
CA PRO A 358 27.51 16.86 -5.57
C PRO A 358 26.66 16.03 -6.52
N GLU A 359 26.70 16.39 -7.81
CA GLU A 359 26.06 15.67 -8.91
C GLU A 359 26.47 14.20 -9.00
#